data_8190ea2c6c1842c579d9346786ddcf9d
#
_entry.id   8190ea2c6c1842c579d9346786ddcf9d
#
_cell.length_a   1.000
_cell.length_b   1.000
_cell.length_c   1.000
_cell.angle_alpha   90.00
_cell.angle_beta   90.00
_cell.angle_gamma   90.00
#
_symmetry.space_group_name_H-M   'P 1'
#
loop_
_entity.id
_entity.type
_entity.pdbx_description
1 polymer ?
#
loop_
_entity_poly.entity_id
_entity_poly.type
_entity_poly.pdbx_seq_one_letter_code
_entity_poly.pdbx_strand_id
1 'polypeptide(L)'
;METRTRIVLLMHPKEHRHQKCTTGRLTCLNLANSEIIPGVRFDDNSRYRALVDDPGNLAVLLYPGKDALRLGSGYPGPALDGRRLVVFLVDGTWPCARSIVRQSPSLLRLPQLRIEPRQPSRFTIKRQPAPWCLSTIEATHELLLALEAAGLDEYPDKERLLRAFDTMQDFQIRQSARAAVRTTHRVRGPREPLDPPARG
;
A
#
# COMPACT_ATOMS: atom_id res chain seq x y z
N MET A 1 14.73 -6.67 4.51
CA MET A 1 14.64 -6.62 5.97
C MET A 1 13.71 -7.74 6.42
N GLU A 2 14.09 -8.45 7.44
CA GLU A 2 13.28 -9.52 8.01
C GLU A 2 12.40 -8.98 9.15
N THR A 3 11.21 -9.54 9.29
CA THR A 3 10.23 -9.29 10.35
C THR A 3 9.67 -10.63 10.79
N ARG A 4 9.23 -10.75 12.06
CA ARG A 4 8.53 -11.96 12.54
C ARG A 4 7.11 -12.01 11.95
N THR A 5 6.46 -10.87 11.89
CA THR A 5 5.12 -10.71 11.30
C THR A 5 5.17 -10.88 9.79
N ARG A 6 4.24 -11.64 9.25
CA ARG A 6 4.02 -11.75 7.82
C ARG A 6 3.09 -10.64 7.34
N ILE A 7 3.55 -9.86 6.38
CA ILE A 7 2.77 -8.76 5.77
C ILE A 7 2.20 -9.24 4.43
N VAL A 8 0.88 -9.25 4.30
CA VAL A 8 0.18 -9.71 3.10
C VAL A 8 -0.63 -8.57 2.50
N LEU A 9 -0.28 -8.16 1.29
CA LEU A 9 -0.96 -7.09 0.58
C LEU A 9 -2.01 -7.66 -0.37
N LEU A 10 -3.27 -7.37 -0.10
CA LEU A 10 -4.40 -7.72 -0.94
C LEU A 10 -4.57 -6.63 -2.01
N MET A 11 -3.94 -6.85 -3.16
CA MET A 11 -3.80 -5.82 -4.19
C MET A 11 -4.87 -5.92 -5.27
N HIS A 12 -5.53 -4.80 -5.56
CA HIS A 12 -6.51 -4.76 -6.65
C HIS A 12 -5.83 -5.01 -8.00
N PRO A 13 -6.40 -5.85 -8.92
CA PRO A 13 -5.76 -6.20 -10.18
C PRO A 13 -5.41 -5.01 -11.08
N LYS A 14 -6.15 -3.91 -11.00
CA LYS A 14 -5.82 -2.67 -11.72
C LYS A 14 -4.47 -2.09 -11.28
N GLU A 15 -4.20 -2.06 -9.97
CA GLU A 15 -2.91 -1.62 -9.44
C GLU A 15 -1.80 -2.60 -9.81
N HIS A 16 -2.08 -3.90 -9.69
CA HIS A 16 -1.11 -4.94 -10.00
C HIS A 16 -0.65 -4.94 -11.46
N ARG A 17 -1.56 -4.71 -12.43
CA ARG A 17 -1.25 -4.80 -13.86
C ARG A 17 -0.72 -3.50 -14.46
N HIS A 18 -1.26 -2.36 -14.04
CA HIS A 18 -1.02 -1.09 -14.73
C HIS A 18 0.01 -0.20 -14.04
N GLN A 19 0.32 -0.43 -12.78
CA GLN A 19 1.29 0.39 -12.05
C GLN A 19 2.51 -0.44 -11.64
N LYS A 20 3.63 -0.22 -12.35
CA LYS A 20 4.89 -0.91 -12.04
C LYS A 20 5.51 -0.47 -10.72
N CYS A 21 5.32 0.78 -10.34
CA CYS A 21 5.88 1.38 -9.12
C CYS A 21 4.74 1.85 -8.21
N THR A 22 4.30 0.98 -7.29
CA THR A 22 3.28 1.26 -6.27
C THR A 22 3.89 1.15 -4.88
N THR A 23 3.27 1.81 -3.91
CA THR A 23 3.69 1.72 -2.50
C THR A 23 3.61 0.29 -1.97
N GLY A 24 2.62 -0.50 -2.39
CA GLY A 24 2.52 -1.91 -2.01
C GLY A 24 3.66 -2.76 -2.56
N ARG A 25 4.02 -2.64 -3.84
CA ARG A 25 5.18 -3.34 -4.41
C ARG A 25 6.48 -2.96 -3.71
N LEU A 26 6.63 -1.66 -3.45
CA LEU A 26 7.81 -1.15 -2.77
C LEU A 26 7.91 -1.70 -1.34
N THR A 27 6.79 -1.84 -0.65
CA THR A 27 6.71 -2.49 0.65
C THR A 27 7.26 -3.92 0.59
N CYS A 28 6.74 -4.75 -0.32
CA CYS A 28 7.17 -6.15 -0.45
C CYS A 28 8.65 -6.28 -0.90
N LEU A 29 9.17 -5.37 -1.71
CA LEU A 29 10.59 -5.36 -2.07
C LEU A 29 11.52 -5.09 -0.88
N ASN A 30 11.02 -4.44 0.16
CA ASN A 30 11.78 -4.10 1.35
C ASN A 30 11.62 -5.05 2.53
N LEU A 31 10.57 -5.90 2.52
CA LEU A 31 10.26 -6.86 3.58
C LEU A 31 10.38 -8.29 3.06
N ALA A 32 11.28 -9.08 3.63
CA ALA A 32 11.48 -10.47 3.22
C ALA A 32 10.25 -11.34 3.52
N ASN A 33 9.62 -11.14 4.69
CA ASN A 33 8.42 -11.87 5.10
C ASN A 33 7.15 -11.15 4.64
N SER A 34 7.02 -10.94 3.32
CA SER A 34 5.84 -10.28 2.74
C SER A 34 5.46 -10.91 1.40
N GLU A 35 4.19 -10.75 1.03
CA GLU A 35 3.68 -11.18 -0.26
C GLU A 35 2.54 -10.30 -0.76
N ILE A 36 2.31 -10.31 -2.08
CA ILE A 36 1.17 -9.67 -2.74
C ILE A 36 0.25 -10.77 -3.25
N ILE A 37 -1.01 -10.70 -2.86
CA ILE A 37 -2.08 -11.54 -3.42
C ILE A 37 -2.97 -10.64 -4.27
N PRO A 38 -2.91 -10.75 -5.62
CA PRO A 38 -3.78 -9.95 -6.47
C PRO A 38 -5.20 -10.54 -6.50
N GLY A 39 -6.20 -9.68 -6.35
CA GLY A 39 -7.59 -10.13 -6.37
C GLY A 39 -8.58 -9.02 -6.01
N VAL A 40 -9.87 -9.35 -6.12
CA VAL A 40 -10.98 -8.52 -5.66
C VAL A 40 -11.89 -9.31 -4.72
N ARG A 41 -12.07 -10.61 -5.00
CA ARG A 41 -12.87 -11.56 -4.21
C ARG A 41 -11.90 -12.53 -3.53
N PHE A 42 -11.60 -12.28 -2.26
CA PHE A 42 -10.64 -13.09 -1.51
C PHE A 42 -11.30 -14.29 -0.83
N ASP A 43 -12.61 -14.28 -0.62
CA ASP A 43 -13.35 -15.43 -0.05
C ASP A 43 -13.12 -16.72 -0.84
N ASP A 44 -12.91 -16.61 -2.15
CA ASP A 44 -12.66 -17.74 -3.07
C ASP A 44 -11.16 -17.90 -3.41
N ASN A 45 -10.28 -17.07 -2.85
CA ASN A 45 -8.85 -17.10 -3.17
C ASN A 45 -8.13 -18.17 -2.34
N SER A 46 -7.57 -19.17 -3.00
CA SER A 46 -6.91 -20.30 -2.34
C SER A 46 -5.72 -19.90 -1.46
N ARG A 47 -4.91 -18.92 -1.92
CA ARG A 47 -3.75 -18.44 -1.16
C ARG A 47 -4.17 -17.68 0.10
N TYR A 48 -5.17 -16.82 0.00
CA TYR A 48 -5.72 -16.10 1.15
C TYR A 48 -6.30 -17.10 2.16
N ARG A 49 -7.11 -18.06 1.69
CA ARG A 49 -7.70 -19.10 2.55
C ARG A 49 -6.64 -19.96 3.24
N ALA A 50 -5.61 -20.37 2.52
CA ALA A 50 -4.51 -21.15 3.10
C ALA A 50 -3.80 -20.41 4.25
N LEU A 51 -3.77 -19.07 4.24
CA LEU A 51 -3.19 -18.28 5.33
C LEU A 51 -4.16 -18.10 6.50
N VAL A 52 -5.44 -17.96 6.22
CA VAL A 52 -6.48 -17.75 7.24
C VAL A 52 -6.84 -19.03 7.95
N ASP A 53 -6.91 -20.14 7.22
CA ASP A 53 -7.34 -21.44 7.74
C ASP A 53 -6.18 -22.22 8.42
N ASP A 54 -4.93 -21.76 8.30
CA ASP A 54 -3.77 -22.37 8.96
C ASP A 54 -3.81 -22.09 10.48
N PRO A 55 -3.97 -23.13 11.33
CA PRO A 55 -4.02 -22.96 12.78
C PRO A 55 -2.73 -22.40 13.39
N GLY A 56 -1.60 -22.52 12.70
CA GLY A 56 -0.31 -21.91 13.10
C GLY A 56 -0.24 -20.39 12.85
N ASN A 57 -1.26 -19.81 12.23
CA ASN A 57 -1.34 -18.39 11.98
C ASN A 57 -2.41 -17.72 12.85
N LEU A 58 -2.12 -16.49 13.31
CA LEU A 58 -3.12 -15.54 13.74
C LEU A 58 -3.30 -14.54 12.60
N ALA A 59 -4.33 -14.76 11.78
CA ALA A 59 -4.68 -13.91 10.65
C ALA A 59 -5.49 -12.70 11.14
N VAL A 60 -5.04 -11.48 10.83
CA VAL A 60 -5.69 -10.23 11.23
C VAL A 60 -5.74 -9.24 10.05
N LEU A 61 -6.70 -8.34 10.06
CA LEU A 61 -6.83 -7.28 9.06
C LEU A 61 -6.41 -5.94 9.67
N LEU A 62 -5.48 -5.22 9.04
CA LEU A 62 -5.23 -3.83 9.37
C LEU A 62 -6.36 -2.98 8.78
N TYR A 63 -7.30 -2.56 9.63
CA TYR A 63 -8.50 -1.85 9.20
C TYR A 63 -9.07 -1.01 10.36
N PRO A 64 -9.49 0.24 10.14
CA PRO A 64 -10.01 1.12 11.19
C PRO A 64 -11.47 0.79 11.53
N GLY A 65 -11.77 -0.48 11.81
CA GLY A 65 -13.10 -0.92 12.23
C GLY A 65 -13.47 -0.42 13.63
N LYS A 66 -14.77 -0.41 13.94
CA LYS A 66 -15.29 0.08 15.22
C LYS A 66 -14.73 -0.71 16.40
N ASP A 67 -14.59 -2.03 16.24
CA ASP A 67 -14.13 -2.95 17.29
C ASP A 67 -12.65 -3.36 17.07
N ALA A 68 -11.91 -2.61 16.23
CA ALA A 68 -10.52 -2.91 15.96
C ALA A 68 -9.65 -2.70 17.20
N LEU A 69 -8.83 -3.70 17.54
CA LEU A 69 -7.84 -3.61 18.59
C LEU A 69 -6.82 -2.51 18.24
N ARG A 70 -6.70 -1.53 19.14
CA ARG A 70 -5.69 -0.49 18.99
C ARG A 70 -4.31 -1.07 19.26
N LEU A 71 -3.39 -0.82 18.34
CA LEU A 71 -2.00 -1.23 18.46
C LEU A 71 -1.11 0.01 18.66
N GLY A 72 -0.11 -0.09 19.53
CA GLY A 72 0.85 0.99 19.79
C GLY A 72 1.33 1.02 21.22
N SER A 73 2.10 2.05 21.57
CA SER A 73 2.63 2.22 22.92
C SER A 73 1.52 2.25 23.96
N GLY A 74 1.67 1.43 24.99
CA GLY A 74 0.68 1.31 26.09
C GLY A 74 -0.55 0.46 25.78
N TYR A 75 -0.63 -0.14 24.57
CA TYR A 75 -1.69 -1.09 24.22
C TYR A 75 -1.08 -2.48 24.03
N PRO A 76 -1.60 -3.52 24.73
CA PRO A 76 -1.17 -4.88 24.46
C PRO A 76 -1.59 -5.27 23.05
N GLY A 77 -0.69 -5.91 22.30
CA GLY A 77 -1.04 -6.49 21.03
C GLY A 77 -1.95 -7.72 21.18
N PRO A 78 -2.36 -8.35 20.06
CA PRO A 78 -3.13 -9.57 20.12
C PRO A 78 -2.31 -10.69 20.77
N ALA A 79 -2.96 -11.56 21.54
CA ALA A 79 -2.34 -12.77 22.09
C ALA A 79 -2.02 -13.73 20.95
N LEU A 80 -0.74 -14.03 20.74
CA LEU A 80 -0.31 -14.92 19.66
C LEU A 80 -0.51 -16.40 19.99
N ASP A 81 -0.42 -16.78 21.26
CA ASP A 81 -0.56 -18.16 21.74
C ASP A 81 0.32 -19.17 20.95
N GLY A 82 1.55 -18.76 20.65
CA GLY A 82 2.49 -19.54 19.86
C GLY A 82 2.28 -19.48 18.33
N ARG A 83 1.26 -18.78 17.86
CA ARG A 83 0.97 -18.60 16.44
C ARG A 83 1.82 -17.50 15.81
N ARG A 84 1.95 -17.54 14.50
CA ARG A 84 2.60 -16.50 13.70
C ARG A 84 1.58 -15.41 13.35
N LEU A 85 1.94 -14.16 13.57
CA LEU A 85 1.09 -13.05 13.17
C LEU A 85 1.14 -12.85 11.65
N VAL A 86 -0.03 -12.88 11.01
CA VAL A 86 -0.21 -12.59 9.58
C VAL A 86 -1.14 -11.39 9.45
N VAL A 87 -0.62 -10.26 8.98
CA VAL A 87 -1.40 -9.02 8.85
C VAL A 87 -1.72 -8.78 7.38
N PHE A 88 -3.02 -8.75 7.08
CA PHE A 88 -3.53 -8.36 5.77
C PHE A 88 -3.73 -6.85 5.69
N LEU A 89 -3.26 -6.24 4.60
CA LEU A 89 -3.52 -4.86 4.23
C LEU A 89 -4.19 -4.82 2.86
N VAL A 90 -5.23 -4.03 2.72
CA VAL A 90 -5.87 -3.81 1.41
C VAL A 90 -5.13 -2.71 0.65
N ASP A 91 -4.57 -3.05 -0.51
CA ASP A 91 -3.77 -2.16 -1.34
C ASP A 91 -4.48 -1.79 -2.64
N GLY A 92 -4.61 -0.49 -2.88
CA GLY A 92 -5.24 0.08 -4.04
C GLY A 92 -5.74 1.50 -3.80
N THR A 93 -6.27 2.12 -4.86
CA THR A 93 -6.99 3.38 -4.68
C THR A 93 -8.21 3.19 -3.77
N TRP A 94 -8.71 4.25 -3.15
CA TRP A 94 -9.87 4.18 -2.24
C TRP A 94 -11.10 3.49 -2.83
N PRO A 95 -11.50 3.75 -4.10
CA PRO A 95 -12.56 2.98 -4.74
C PRO A 95 -12.23 1.49 -4.87
N CYS A 96 -10.99 1.15 -5.22
CA CYS A 96 -10.52 -0.23 -5.34
C CYS A 96 -10.52 -0.94 -3.99
N ALA A 97 -10.01 -0.31 -2.94
CA ALA A 97 -10.00 -0.86 -1.59
C ALA A 97 -11.42 -1.13 -1.07
N ARG A 98 -12.35 -0.19 -1.25
CA ARG A 98 -13.77 -0.39 -0.92
C ARG A 98 -14.40 -1.53 -1.72
N SER A 99 -14.02 -1.69 -2.99
CA SER A 99 -14.51 -2.79 -3.84
C SER A 99 -14.05 -4.14 -3.30
N ILE A 100 -12.77 -4.26 -2.90
CA ILE A 100 -12.22 -5.48 -2.28
C ILE A 100 -13.00 -5.82 -1.01
N VAL A 101 -13.11 -4.89 -0.07
CA VAL A 101 -13.78 -5.14 1.22
C VAL A 101 -15.25 -5.54 1.02
N ARG A 102 -15.97 -4.87 0.11
CA ARG A 102 -17.36 -5.19 -0.20
C ARG A 102 -17.53 -6.58 -0.82
N GLN A 103 -16.59 -7.02 -1.64
CA GLN A 103 -16.65 -8.31 -2.35
C GLN A 103 -15.97 -9.46 -1.60
N SER A 104 -15.38 -9.19 -0.44
CA SER A 104 -14.69 -10.16 0.41
C SER A 104 -15.15 -10.02 1.87
N PRO A 105 -16.39 -10.40 2.19
CA PRO A 105 -16.93 -10.26 3.55
C PRO A 105 -16.12 -11.01 4.60
N SER A 106 -15.37 -12.07 4.24
CA SER A 106 -14.48 -12.80 5.15
C SER A 106 -13.41 -11.89 5.77
N LEU A 107 -12.96 -10.85 5.07
CA LEU A 107 -11.97 -9.91 5.57
C LEU A 107 -12.45 -9.20 6.85
N LEU A 108 -13.71 -8.77 6.87
CA LEU A 108 -14.28 -8.08 8.03
C LEU A 108 -14.62 -9.01 9.19
N ARG A 109 -14.58 -10.34 8.98
CA ARG A 109 -14.71 -11.34 10.05
C ARG A 109 -13.39 -11.63 10.75
N LEU A 110 -12.25 -11.28 10.15
CA LEU A 110 -10.95 -11.37 10.81
C LEU A 110 -10.90 -10.42 12.00
N PRO A 111 -10.16 -10.76 13.06
CA PRO A 111 -9.76 -9.80 14.07
C PRO A 111 -9.11 -8.58 13.40
N GLN A 112 -9.52 -7.39 13.81
CA GLN A 112 -9.04 -6.17 13.19
C GLN A 112 -8.04 -5.46 14.10
N LEU A 113 -6.97 -4.96 13.49
CA LEU A 113 -6.02 -4.06 14.13
C LEU A 113 -6.19 -2.66 13.57
N ARG A 114 -6.02 -1.66 14.41
CA ARG A 114 -5.89 -0.25 14.01
C ARG A 114 -4.64 0.36 14.58
N ILE A 115 -4.01 1.20 13.80
CA ILE A 115 -2.89 2.05 14.21
C ILE A 115 -3.37 3.50 14.26
N GLU A 116 -2.68 4.32 15.04
CA GLU A 116 -2.85 5.76 15.03
C GLU A 116 -1.60 6.38 14.41
N PRO A 117 -1.72 6.97 13.21
CA PRO A 117 -0.59 7.61 12.56
C PRO A 117 -0.01 8.70 13.45
N ARG A 118 1.32 8.69 13.64
CA ARG A 118 2.00 9.72 14.44
C ARG A 118 2.18 11.02 13.67
N GLN A 119 2.13 10.95 12.34
CA GLN A 119 2.27 12.10 11.45
C GLN A 119 1.31 11.96 10.25
N PRO A 120 0.91 13.07 9.61
CA PRO A 120 0.19 13.04 8.35
C PRO A 120 0.98 12.33 7.26
N SER A 121 0.28 11.84 6.23
CA SER A 121 0.92 11.19 5.07
C SER A 121 1.91 12.15 4.38
N ARG A 122 3.08 11.61 4.05
CA ARG A 122 4.15 12.27 3.28
C ARG A 122 3.94 12.15 1.76
N PHE A 123 2.78 11.64 1.31
CA PHE A 123 2.52 11.41 -0.10
C PHE A 123 2.25 12.72 -0.84
N THR A 124 3.26 13.29 -1.51
CA THR A 124 3.18 14.60 -2.17
C THR A 124 2.61 14.52 -3.60
N ILE A 125 2.78 13.38 -4.27
CA ILE A 125 2.40 13.20 -5.70
C ILE A 125 0.97 12.66 -5.89
N LYS A 126 0.29 12.24 -4.83
CA LYS A 126 -1.11 11.83 -4.85
C LYS A 126 -1.87 12.54 -3.74
N ARG A 127 -3.03 13.09 -4.09
CA ARG A 127 -3.92 13.70 -3.09
C ARG A 127 -4.56 12.60 -2.24
N GLN A 128 -4.37 12.68 -0.94
CA GLN A 128 -5.04 11.81 0.03
C GLN A 128 -6.43 12.36 0.38
N PRO A 129 -7.43 11.51 0.69
CA PRO A 129 -8.76 11.95 1.13
C PRO A 129 -8.73 12.78 2.42
N ALA A 130 -7.81 12.44 3.33
CA ALA A 130 -7.54 13.18 4.55
C ALA A 130 -6.04 13.10 4.87
N PRO A 131 -5.48 14.05 5.65
CA PRO A 131 -4.05 14.06 5.98
C PRO A 131 -3.57 12.76 6.64
N TRP A 132 -4.44 12.10 7.41
CA TRP A 132 -4.14 10.87 8.13
C TRP A 132 -4.38 9.59 7.33
N CYS A 133 -4.76 9.71 6.06
CA CYS A 133 -4.89 8.57 5.15
C CYS A 133 -3.51 8.19 4.61
N LEU A 134 -2.85 7.25 5.26
CA LEU A 134 -1.53 6.78 4.90
C LEU A 134 -1.54 5.98 3.59
N SER A 135 -0.45 6.02 2.85
CA SER A 135 -0.17 5.04 1.79
C SER A 135 0.18 3.68 2.40
N THR A 136 0.13 2.63 1.59
CA THR A 136 0.41 1.25 2.06
C THR A 136 1.78 1.12 2.73
N ILE A 137 2.81 1.76 2.18
CA ILE A 137 4.15 1.70 2.76
C ILE A 137 4.25 2.46 4.09
N GLU A 138 3.58 3.61 4.20
CA GLU A 138 3.51 4.36 5.46
C GLU A 138 2.69 3.61 6.51
N ALA A 139 1.54 3.04 6.12
CA ALA A 139 0.73 2.22 7.02
C ALA A 139 1.50 0.99 7.52
N THR A 140 2.31 0.36 6.66
CA THR A 140 3.17 -0.75 7.06
C THR A 140 4.28 -0.29 8.00
N HIS A 141 4.89 0.87 7.76
CA HIS A 141 5.88 1.46 8.66
C HIS A 141 5.31 1.71 10.06
N GLU A 142 4.15 2.39 10.14
CA GLU A 142 3.50 2.66 11.42
C GLU A 142 3.05 1.36 12.13
N LEU A 143 2.58 0.36 11.36
CA LEU A 143 2.24 -0.95 11.89
C LEU A 143 3.47 -1.63 12.53
N LEU A 144 4.61 -1.69 11.83
CA LEU A 144 5.83 -2.33 12.35
C LEU A 144 6.36 -1.63 13.61
N LEU A 145 6.29 -0.30 13.66
CA LEU A 145 6.63 0.45 14.88
C LEU A 145 5.70 0.11 16.05
N ALA A 146 4.41 -0.02 15.76
CA ALA A 146 3.42 -0.35 16.78
C ALA A 146 3.57 -1.81 17.27
N LEU A 147 3.91 -2.74 16.37
CA LEU A 147 4.21 -4.14 16.72
C LEU A 147 5.47 -4.26 17.56
N GLU A 148 6.52 -3.52 17.22
CA GLU A 148 7.75 -3.47 18.03
C GLU A 148 7.48 -2.91 19.43
N ALA A 149 6.72 -1.83 19.52
CA ALA A 149 6.33 -1.23 20.81
C ALA A 149 5.47 -2.16 21.67
N ALA A 150 4.72 -3.08 21.05
CA ALA A 150 3.94 -4.13 21.72
C ALA A 150 4.77 -5.41 22.00
N GLY A 151 6.05 -5.47 21.65
CA GLY A 151 6.92 -6.64 21.82
C GLY A 151 6.62 -7.82 20.90
N LEU A 152 5.84 -7.60 19.82
CA LEU A 152 5.39 -8.66 18.89
C LEU A 152 6.35 -8.85 17.72
N ASP A 153 7.13 -7.84 17.37
CA ASP A 153 8.07 -7.87 16.25
C ASP A 153 9.36 -7.10 16.58
N GLU A 154 10.31 -7.17 15.66
CA GLU A 154 11.54 -6.37 15.64
C GLU A 154 11.57 -5.57 14.34
N TYR A 155 11.85 -4.27 14.44
CA TYR A 155 11.94 -3.37 13.29
C TYR A 155 13.33 -2.71 13.23
N PRO A 156 14.35 -3.44 12.76
CA PRO A 156 15.75 -3.04 12.91
C PRO A 156 16.14 -1.80 12.09
N ASP A 157 15.58 -1.58 10.91
CA ASP A 157 15.84 -0.39 10.08
C ASP A 157 14.54 0.41 9.88
N LYS A 158 14.23 1.24 10.87
CA LYS A 158 12.98 2.04 10.93
C LYS A 158 12.84 3.03 9.79
N GLU A 159 13.94 3.47 9.19
CA GLU A 159 13.91 4.45 8.10
C GLU A 159 13.79 3.81 6.70
N ARG A 160 14.00 2.50 6.58
CA ARG A 160 14.12 1.81 5.29
C ARG A 160 12.90 2.01 4.39
N LEU A 161 11.70 1.79 4.93
CA LEU A 161 10.47 1.92 4.15
C LEU A 161 10.23 3.37 3.71
N LEU A 162 10.46 4.33 4.61
CA LEU A 162 10.27 5.75 4.30
C LEU A 162 11.34 6.27 3.34
N ARG A 163 12.61 5.87 3.46
CA ARG A 163 13.65 6.21 2.47
C ARG A 163 13.32 5.67 1.08
N ALA A 164 12.85 4.43 0.99
CA ALA A 164 12.42 3.84 -0.27
C ALA A 164 11.23 4.62 -0.87
N PHE A 165 10.28 5.03 -0.03
CA PHE A 165 9.12 5.82 -0.42
C PHE A 165 9.52 7.21 -0.94
N ASP A 166 10.37 7.93 -0.22
CA ASP A 166 10.87 9.25 -0.62
C ASP A 166 11.64 9.16 -1.94
N THR A 167 12.51 8.15 -2.10
CA THR A 167 13.23 7.89 -3.36
C THR A 167 12.29 7.66 -4.55
N MET A 168 11.21 6.92 -4.32
CA MET A 168 10.18 6.68 -5.35
C MET A 168 9.47 7.99 -5.74
N GLN A 169 9.08 8.80 -4.77
CA GLN A 169 8.43 10.08 -5.02
C GLN A 169 9.34 11.03 -5.80
N ASP A 170 10.58 11.19 -5.39
CA ASP A 170 11.59 12.00 -6.06
C ASP A 170 11.81 11.55 -7.52
N PHE A 171 11.86 10.24 -7.74
CA PHE A 171 11.96 9.71 -9.09
C PHE A 171 10.75 10.10 -9.94
N GLN A 172 9.53 9.92 -9.43
CA GLN A 172 8.30 10.26 -10.17
C GLN A 172 8.18 11.76 -10.44
N ILE A 173 8.54 12.62 -9.48
CA ILE A 173 8.58 14.08 -9.66
C ILE A 173 9.55 14.45 -10.78
N ARG A 174 10.78 13.91 -10.75
CA ARG A 174 11.78 14.17 -11.80
C ARG A 174 11.32 13.69 -13.18
N GLN A 175 10.66 12.52 -13.28
CA GLN A 175 10.14 12.02 -14.56
C GLN A 175 9.00 12.91 -15.09
N SER A 176 8.10 13.36 -14.22
CA SER A 176 7.01 14.27 -14.61
C SER A 176 7.53 15.61 -15.11
N ALA A 177 8.53 16.20 -14.45
CA ALA A 177 9.19 17.42 -14.89
C ALA A 177 9.85 17.25 -16.27
N ARG A 178 10.57 16.15 -16.51
CA ARG A 178 11.17 15.83 -17.81
C ARG A 178 10.13 15.65 -18.91
N ALA A 179 8.99 15.01 -18.62
CA ALA A 179 7.89 14.85 -19.56
C ALA A 179 7.26 16.20 -19.94
N ALA A 180 7.05 17.09 -18.96
CA ALA A 180 6.54 18.44 -19.21
C ALA A 180 7.45 19.28 -20.13
N VAL A 181 8.78 19.23 -19.90
CA VAL A 181 9.76 19.91 -20.77
C VAL A 181 9.73 19.35 -22.20
N ARG A 182 9.60 18.03 -22.37
CA ARG A 182 9.51 17.40 -23.71
C ARG A 182 8.22 17.80 -24.44
N THR A 183 7.15 18.04 -23.73
CA THR A 183 5.86 18.47 -24.33
C THR A 183 5.90 19.93 -24.76
N THR A 184 6.58 20.80 -24.03
CA THR A 184 6.74 22.23 -24.40
C THR A 184 7.66 22.39 -25.61
N HIS A 185 8.65 21.53 -25.84
CA HIS A 185 9.49 21.55 -27.05
C HIS A 185 8.80 21.01 -28.31
N ARG A 186 7.59 20.46 -28.20
CA ARG A 186 6.75 20.00 -29.31
C ARG A 186 5.74 21.05 -29.78
N VAL A 187 5.94 22.33 -29.47
CA VAL A 187 5.18 23.43 -30.05
C VAL A 187 5.55 23.50 -31.54
N ARG A 188 4.56 23.26 -32.37
CA ARG A 188 4.61 23.31 -33.83
C ARG A 188 5.35 24.57 -34.28
N GLY A 189 6.36 24.39 -35.13
CA GLY A 189 6.88 25.48 -35.95
C GLY A 189 5.74 26.15 -36.73
N PRO A 190 5.88 27.43 -37.11
CA PRO A 190 4.86 28.13 -37.85
C PRO A 190 4.48 27.30 -39.11
N ARG A 191 3.15 27.10 -39.30
CA ARG A 191 2.67 26.57 -40.58
C ARG A 191 3.04 27.56 -41.66
N GLU A 192 3.81 27.09 -42.66
CA GLU A 192 3.97 27.84 -43.89
C GLU A 192 2.57 28.14 -44.47
N PRO A 193 2.35 29.38 -44.99
CA PRO A 193 1.11 29.71 -45.65
C PRO A 193 0.99 28.81 -46.91
N LEU A 194 -0.14 28.14 -47.06
CA LEU A 194 -0.49 27.44 -48.29
C LEU A 194 -0.66 28.49 -49.39
N ASP A 195 0.10 28.44 -50.48
CA ASP A 195 -0.12 29.24 -51.65
C ASP A 195 -1.53 29.01 -52.20
N PRO A 196 -2.22 30.10 -52.63
CA PRO A 196 -3.53 29.98 -53.21
C PRO A 196 -3.48 29.24 -54.53
N PRO A 197 -4.50 28.43 -54.89
CA PRO A 197 -4.50 27.72 -56.18
C PRO A 197 -4.48 28.69 -57.34
N ALA A 198 -3.59 28.42 -58.32
CA ALA A 198 -3.50 29.16 -59.57
C ALA A 198 -4.86 29.10 -60.28
N ARG A 199 -5.39 30.30 -60.61
CA ARG A 199 -6.59 30.43 -61.45
C ARG A 199 -6.16 30.07 -62.89
N GLY A 200 -6.69 28.99 -63.41
CA GLY A 200 -6.79 28.67 -64.84
C GLY A 200 -8.25 28.76 -65.27
#